data_be3bf20f9b2a6045395aad7a3a003342
#
_entry.id   be3bf20f9b2a6045395aad7a3a003342
#
_cell.length_a   1.000
_cell.length_b   1.000
_cell.length_c   1.000
_cell.angle_alpha   90.00
_cell.angle_beta   90.00
_cell.angle_gamma   90.00
#
_symmetry.space_group_name_H-M   'P 1'
#
loop_
_entity.id
_entity.type
_entity.pdbx_description
1 polymer ?
#
loop_
_entity_poly.entity_id
_entity_poly.type
_entity_poly.pdbx_seq_one_letter_code
_entity_poly.pdbx_strand_id
1 'polypeptide(L)'
;MSASVSHGYLPAGRYVVNHDIMHCTAEGVEGNDLYSGRALGLTEPDDYIQLHPVLKPLWKHIASHYRRIGLKHSESVIWNLSREQLSRHEGYQPSVFYFGPKECAVWNDPQWLEIVEFINSKNNFMALAEELGIDVPQTRCFASVTDISEMDIISFNMPCYLKAAVSVSGVGIYRCANREELRDAMKKFARDVPVQMQEEIRTEVFLNLQYRVVEDRLVRLAVSEQILDGCAHQGNRFPSSHEPWETIEPMALWLKERGMKGIFAFDLAVVASPDGIRYQAVECNPRFNGASYPTVIAQKLDIPEWCAMTFNTRYRKLSDLDIRDLEFDMESGEGLVIVNWGTILKGKLVVLLAGSHEYQEVLRNELQYRLK
;
A
#
# COMPACT_ATOMS: atom_id res chain seq x y z
N MET A 1 14.16 -31.60 12.97
CA MET A 1 14.48 -30.71 11.84
C MET A 1 13.35 -29.71 11.76
N SER A 2 13.55 -28.53 12.29
CA SER A 2 12.58 -27.43 12.23
C SER A 2 12.54 -26.95 10.79
N ALA A 3 11.40 -27.10 10.12
CA ALA A 3 11.16 -26.47 8.85
C ALA A 3 11.19 -24.96 9.09
N SER A 4 12.17 -24.27 8.52
CA SER A 4 12.20 -22.82 8.48
C SER A 4 10.93 -22.35 7.79
N VAL A 5 10.00 -21.80 8.55
CA VAL A 5 8.86 -21.06 8.00
C VAL A 5 9.47 -19.96 7.15
N SER A 6 9.30 -20.01 5.84
CA SER A 6 9.74 -18.92 4.97
C SER A 6 8.91 -17.69 5.33
N HIS A 7 9.52 -16.75 6.03
CA HIS A 7 8.94 -15.47 6.48
C HIS A 7 8.78 -14.50 5.30
N GLY A 8 8.50 -14.97 4.11
CA GLY A 8 8.60 -14.16 2.93
C GLY A 8 7.27 -13.69 2.36
N TYR A 9 7.13 -12.40 2.17
CA TYR A 9 6.15 -11.79 1.27
C TYR A 9 6.32 -12.28 -0.18
N LEU A 10 7.51 -12.77 -0.53
CA LEU A 10 7.77 -13.46 -1.78
C LEU A 10 7.98 -14.96 -1.51
N PRO A 11 7.51 -15.87 -2.39
CA PRO A 11 7.82 -17.28 -2.32
C PRO A 11 9.33 -17.53 -2.33
N ALA A 12 9.75 -18.76 -1.95
CA ALA A 12 11.15 -19.14 -2.09
C ALA A 12 11.58 -19.02 -3.56
N GLY A 13 12.68 -18.31 -3.83
CA GLY A 13 13.17 -18.08 -5.20
C GLY A 13 14.10 -16.89 -5.26
N ARG A 14 14.55 -16.57 -6.47
CA ARG A 14 15.30 -15.35 -6.78
C ARG A 14 14.43 -14.44 -7.62
N TYR A 15 14.49 -13.14 -7.34
CA TYR A 15 13.62 -12.16 -7.95
C TYR A 15 14.38 -11.06 -8.69
N VAL A 16 13.77 -10.55 -9.75
CA VAL A 16 14.03 -9.21 -10.26
C VAL A 16 12.89 -8.32 -9.75
N VAL A 17 13.22 -7.43 -8.82
CA VAL A 17 12.25 -6.59 -8.12
C VAL A 17 12.17 -5.24 -8.82
N ASN A 18 11.00 -4.88 -9.33
CA ASN A 18 10.71 -3.60 -9.96
C ASN A 18 9.40 -3.02 -9.42
N HIS A 19 9.48 -2.24 -8.35
CA HIS A 19 8.31 -1.59 -7.75
C HIS A 19 8.19 -0.11 -8.15
N ASP A 20 8.46 0.17 -9.42
CA ASP A 20 8.14 1.44 -10.03
C ASP A 20 6.63 1.67 -10.10
N ILE A 21 6.19 2.90 -9.80
CA ILE A 21 4.78 3.29 -9.77
C ILE A 21 4.39 4.28 -10.86
N MET A 22 5.31 4.69 -11.71
CA MET A 22 5.08 5.74 -12.73
C MET A 22 3.96 5.41 -13.72
N HIS A 23 3.68 4.11 -13.90
CA HIS A 23 2.65 3.66 -14.84
C HIS A 23 1.31 3.30 -14.20
N CYS A 24 1.22 3.32 -12.88
CA CYS A 24 0.00 3.02 -12.13
C CYS A 24 -0.46 4.18 -11.24
N THR A 25 0.08 5.37 -11.45
CA THR A 25 -0.31 6.62 -10.77
C THR A 25 -0.73 7.66 -11.81
N ALA A 26 -1.45 8.70 -11.37
CA ALA A 26 -1.86 9.79 -12.24
C ALA A 26 -0.64 10.52 -12.82
N GLU A 27 -0.75 10.95 -14.08
CA GLU A 27 0.26 11.82 -14.70
C GLU A 27 0.44 13.11 -13.89
N GLY A 28 1.68 13.58 -13.80
CA GLY A 28 2.01 14.84 -13.14
C GLY A 28 2.10 14.76 -11.61
N VAL A 29 1.89 13.60 -10.98
CA VAL A 29 2.16 13.44 -9.54
C VAL A 29 3.66 13.53 -9.30
N GLU A 30 4.07 14.58 -8.59
CA GLU A 30 5.48 14.86 -8.33
C GLU A 30 6.12 13.78 -7.45
N GLY A 31 7.28 13.27 -7.86
CA GLY A 31 8.09 12.33 -7.08
C GLY A 31 7.72 10.85 -7.28
N ASN A 32 6.85 10.51 -8.23
CA ASN A 32 6.53 9.10 -8.54
C ASN A 32 7.78 8.26 -8.90
N ASP A 33 8.77 8.88 -9.55
CA ASP A 33 10.08 8.31 -9.91
C ASP A 33 10.95 7.91 -8.71
N LEU A 34 10.60 8.38 -7.52
CA LEU A 34 11.35 8.14 -6.28
C LEU A 34 10.91 6.88 -5.53
N TYR A 35 9.77 6.28 -5.89
CA TYR A 35 9.17 5.21 -5.12
C TYR A 35 9.78 3.83 -5.35
N SER A 36 10.51 3.59 -6.44
CA SER A 36 11.17 2.30 -6.69
C SER A 36 12.12 1.88 -5.56
N GLY A 37 12.72 2.87 -4.87
CA GLY A 37 13.66 2.65 -3.77
C GLY A 37 13.08 1.94 -2.55
N ARG A 38 11.78 2.11 -2.28
CA ARG A 38 11.13 1.50 -1.10
C ARG A 38 11.15 -0.04 -1.13
N ALA A 39 11.29 -0.64 -2.32
CA ALA A 39 11.32 -2.08 -2.48
C ALA A 39 12.65 -2.72 -2.06
N LEU A 40 13.69 -1.94 -1.76
CA LEU A 40 14.99 -2.48 -1.36
C LEU A 40 14.89 -3.37 -0.11
N GLY A 41 14.07 -2.99 0.87
CA GLY A 41 13.84 -3.77 2.08
C GLY A 41 13.15 -5.12 1.86
N LEU A 42 12.49 -5.32 0.70
CA LEU A 42 11.86 -6.60 0.33
C LEU A 42 12.86 -7.62 -0.19
N THR A 43 14.00 -7.16 -0.73
CA THR A 43 14.93 -8.01 -1.47
C THR A 43 15.78 -8.89 -0.56
N GLU A 44 16.17 -10.07 -1.08
CA GLU A 44 17.21 -10.90 -0.50
C GLU A 44 18.55 -10.67 -1.22
N PRO A 45 19.70 -11.08 -0.64
CA PRO A 45 21.02 -10.84 -1.22
C PRO A 45 21.18 -11.35 -2.65
N ASP A 46 20.49 -12.42 -3.01
CA ASP A 46 20.59 -13.07 -4.34
C ASP A 46 19.61 -12.50 -5.36
N ASP A 47 18.79 -11.50 -4.99
CA ASP A 47 17.86 -10.84 -5.90
C ASP A 47 18.56 -9.76 -6.75
N TYR A 48 17.90 -9.37 -7.84
CA TYR A 48 18.16 -8.10 -8.53
C TYR A 48 17.10 -7.08 -8.16
N ILE A 49 17.50 -5.80 -8.02
CA ILE A 49 16.55 -4.70 -7.86
C ILE A 49 16.73 -3.66 -8.96
N GLN A 50 15.62 -3.27 -9.59
CA GLN A 50 15.59 -2.15 -10.54
C GLN A 50 15.23 -0.86 -9.81
N LEU A 51 16.09 0.13 -9.94
CA LEU A 51 15.93 1.45 -9.33
C LEU A 51 15.96 2.55 -10.38
N HIS A 52 15.16 3.60 -10.17
CA HIS A 52 15.25 4.80 -11.01
C HIS A 52 16.68 5.42 -10.88
N PRO A 53 17.33 5.81 -11.99
CA PRO A 53 18.70 6.35 -11.95
C PRO A 53 18.89 7.56 -11.04
N VAL A 54 17.86 8.37 -10.82
CA VAL A 54 17.86 9.53 -9.91
C VAL A 54 18.23 9.16 -8.47
N LEU A 55 17.99 7.92 -8.06
CA LEU A 55 18.27 7.42 -6.71
C LEU A 55 19.75 7.03 -6.51
N LYS A 56 20.54 6.93 -7.57
CA LYS A 56 21.94 6.48 -7.51
C LYS A 56 22.80 7.26 -6.50
N PRO A 57 22.68 8.59 -6.34
CA PRO A 57 23.46 9.31 -5.35
C PRO A 57 23.17 8.93 -3.89
N LEU A 58 21.98 8.38 -3.61
CA LEU A 58 21.54 8.01 -2.26
C LEU A 58 21.95 6.57 -1.88
N TRP A 59 22.33 5.75 -2.88
CA TRP A 59 22.54 4.31 -2.73
C TRP A 59 23.51 3.94 -1.60
N LYS A 60 24.70 4.56 -1.59
CA LYS A 60 25.75 4.25 -0.60
C LYS A 60 25.23 4.43 0.84
N HIS A 61 24.42 5.45 1.07
CA HIS A 61 23.94 5.78 2.41
C HIS A 61 22.84 4.80 2.86
N ILE A 62 21.89 4.47 1.99
CA ILE A 62 20.83 3.51 2.36
C ILE A 62 21.36 2.10 2.54
N ALA A 63 22.25 1.62 1.65
CA ALA A 63 22.87 0.31 1.77
C ALA A 63 23.72 0.21 3.05
N SER A 64 24.41 1.29 3.45
CA SER A 64 25.14 1.35 4.71
C SER A 64 24.22 1.34 5.92
N HIS A 65 23.06 2.05 5.87
CA HIS A 65 22.04 2.01 6.91
C HIS A 65 21.52 0.57 7.10
N TYR A 66 21.08 -0.09 6.04
CA TYR A 66 20.55 -1.46 6.10
C TYR A 66 21.58 -2.46 6.64
N ARG A 67 22.85 -2.34 6.24
CA ARG A 67 23.92 -3.20 6.79
C ARG A 67 24.14 -2.98 8.30
N ARG A 68 24.07 -1.74 8.80
CA ARG A 68 24.25 -1.45 10.23
C ARG A 68 23.14 -2.04 11.08
N ILE A 69 21.90 -1.97 10.62
CA ILE A 69 20.74 -2.51 11.34
C ILE A 69 20.49 -4.00 11.07
N GLY A 70 21.39 -4.69 10.36
CA GLY A 70 21.27 -6.11 10.06
C GLY A 70 20.22 -6.50 9.01
N LEU A 71 19.61 -5.53 8.29
CA LEU A 71 18.61 -5.81 7.26
C LEU A 71 19.29 -6.33 5.98
N LYS A 72 19.14 -7.62 5.71
CA LYS A 72 19.60 -8.24 4.47
C LYS A 72 18.86 -7.66 3.28
N HIS A 73 19.59 -7.37 2.20
CA HIS A 73 19.04 -6.78 0.98
C HIS A 73 19.94 -7.10 -0.21
N SER A 74 19.42 -6.91 -1.42
CA SER A 74 20.20 -7.04 -2.65
C SER A 74 21.19 -5.89 -2.82
N GLU A 75 22.40 -6.21 -3.24
CA GLU A 75 23.38 -5.23 -3.75
C GLU A 75 23.49 -5.24 -5.28
N SER A 76 22.75 -6.13 -5.94
CA SER A 76 22.70 -6.28 -7.40
C SER A 76 21.69 -5.31 -8.01
N VAL A 77 22.11 -4.05 -8.21
CA VAL A 77 21.23 -2.95 -8.66
C VAL A 77 21.28 -2.75 -10.16
N ILE A 78 20.12 -2.77 -10.79
CA ILE A 78 19.92 -2.39 -12.20
C ILE A 78 19.37 -0.97 -12.22
N TRP A 79 20.17 0.01 -12.64
CA TRP A 79 19.78 1.43 -12.72
C TRP A 79 18.95 1.72 -13.96
N ASN A 80 17.84 1.01 -14.10
CA ASN A 80 16.94 1.08 -15.23
C ASN A 80 15.59 0.47 -14.82
N LEU A 81 14.47 1.09 -15.19
CA LEU A 81 13.12 0.63 -14.87
C LEU A 81 12.42 -0.08 -16.04
N SER A 82 13.15 -0.40 -17.13
CA SER A 82 12.56 -1.12 -18.27
C SER A 82 12.03 -2.49 -17.85
N ARG A 83 10.77 -2.76 -18.18
CA ARG A 83 10.13 -4.07 -17.94
C ARG A 83 10.80 -5.22 -18.68
N GLU A 84 11.48 -4.95 -19.80
CA GLU A 84 12.27 -5.95 -20.53
C GLU A 84 13.36 -6.59 -19.69
N GLN A 85 13.90 -5.88 -18.70
CA GLN A 85 14.91 -6.44 -17.79
C GLN A 85 14.35 -7.60 -16.95
N LEU A 86 13.06 -7.59 -16.65
CA LEU A 86 12.42 -8.59 -15.83
C LEU A 86 12.46 -10.00 -16.48
N SER A 87 12.41 -10.07 -17.81
CA SER A 87 12.46 -11.35 -18.57
C SER A 87 13.87 -11.78 -18.99
N ARG A 88 14.89 -10.95 -18.78
CA ARG A 88 16.27 -11.22 -19.24
C ARG A 88 17.10 -12.08 -18.28
N HIS A 89 16.61 -12.27 -17.06
CA HIS A 89 17.36 -13.01 -16.03
C HIS A 89 16.78 -14.42 -15.89
N GLU A 90 17.42 -15.39 -16.52
CA GLU A 90 17.00 -16.80 -16.46
C GLU A 90 17.02 -17.32 -15.01
N GLY A 91 15.95 -18.01 -14.61
CA GLY A 91 15.78 -18.54 -13.27
C GLY A 91 15.37 -17.52 -12.20
N TYR A 92 15.09 -16.27 -12.59
CA TYR A 92 14.51 -15.24 -11.72
C TYR A 92 13.03 -15.06 -11.98
N GLN A 93 12.29 -14.83 -10.90
CA GLN A 93 10.88 -14.49 -10.96
C GLN A 93 10.71 -12.96 -10.88
N PRO A 94 9.66 -12.41 -11.48
CA PRO A 94 9.37 -10.99 -11.34
C PRO A 94 8.67 -10.69 -10.02
N SER A 95 9.05 -9.57 -9.39
CA SER A 95 8.25 -8.93 -8.37
C SER A 95 7.95 -7.50 -8.82
N VAL A 96 6.66 -7.19 -8.99
CA VAL A 96 6.19 -5.88 -9.47
C VAL A 96 5.23 -5.27 -8.48
N PHE A 97 5.17 -3.93 -8.44
CA PHE A 97 4.26 -3.21 -7.57
C PHE A 97 2.80 -3.48 -7.90
N TYR A 98 2.46 -3.43 -9.19
CA TYR A 98 1.13 -3.61 -9.75
C TYR A 98 1.26 -4.43 -11.04
N PHE A 99 0.40 -5.43 -11.23
CA PHE A 99 0.36 -6.19 -12.46
C PHE A 99 -0.63 -5.54 -13.43
N GLY A 100 -0.11 -4.70 -14.30
CA GLY A 100 -0.87 -3.97 -15.30
C GLY A 100 -0.61 -4.43 -16.74
N PRO A 101 -1.13 -3.69 -17.74
CA PRO A 101 -0.97 -4.05 -19.15
C PRO A 101 0.48 -4.20 -19.62
N LYS A 102 1.41 -3.40 -19.05
CA LYS A 102 2.84 -3.46 -19.39
C LYS A 102 3.51 -4.71 -18.85
N GLU A 103 3.14 -5.13 -17.66
CA GLU A 103 3.58 -6.36 -17.03
C GLU A 103 3.01 -7.57 -17.79
N CYS A 104 1.72 -7.52 -18.14
CA CYS A 104 1.07 -8.56 -18.94
C CYS A 104 1.71 -8.72 -20.33
N ALA A 105 2.12 -7.63 -20.97
CA ALA A 105 2.83 -7.69 -22.26
C ALA A 105 4.17 -8.44 -22.17
N VAL A 106 4.83 -8.48 -20.99
CA VAL A 106 6.09 -9.20 -20.76
C VAL A 106 5.85 -10.66 -20.35
N TRP A 107 4.87 -10.92 -19.47
CA TRP A 107 4.62 -12.25 -18.89
C TRP A 107 3.51 -13.03 -19.54
N ASN A 108 2.70 -12.41 -20.39
CA ASN A 108 1.59 -13.04 -21.09
C ASN A 108 0.63 -13.77 -20.14
N ASP A 109 0.16 -13.07 -19.10
CA ASP A 109 -0.81 -13.60 -18.14
C ASP A 109 -2.10 -12.75 -18.15
N PRO A 110 -2.93 -12.89 -19.19
CA PRO A 110 -4.14 -12.08 -19.34
C PRO A 110 -5.19 -12.36 -18.26
N GLN A 111 -5.23 -13.57 -17.70
CA GLN A 111 -6.17 -13.90 -16.63
C GLN A 111 -5.82 -13.13 -15.34
N TRP A 112 -4.55 -13.03 -15.00
CA TRP A 112 -4.13 -12.22 -13.85
C TRP A 112 -4.42 -10.73 -14.08
N LEU A 113 -4.16 -10.21 -15.29
CA LEU A 113 -4.50 -8.83 -15.61
C LEU A 113 -6.00 -8.56 -15.47
N GLU A 114 -6.85 -9.41 -16.03
CA GLU A 114 -8.30 -9.27 -15.99
C GLU A 114 -8.82 -9.18 -14.55
N ILE A 115 -8.38 -10.07 -13.68
CA ILE A 115 -8.83 -10.08 -12.28
C ILE A 115 -8.30 -8.86 -11.49
N VAL A 116 -7.09 -8.40 -11.78
CA VAL A 116 -6.51 -7.19 -11.16
C VAL A 116 -7.31 -5.96 -11.60
N GLU A 117 -7.58 -5.79 -12.89
CA GLU A 117 -8.36 -4.67 -13.41
C GLU A 117 -9.81 -4.69 -12.89
N PHE A 118 -10.42 -5.88 -12.84
CA PHE A 118 -11.77 -6.07 -12.30
C PHE A 118 -11.85 -5.55 -10.86
N ILE A 119 -11.03 -6.06 -9.96
CA ILE A 119 -11.14 -5.75 -8.53
C ILE A 119 -10.55 -4.38 -8.14
N ASN A 120 -9.70 -3.79 -8.98
CA ASN A 120 -9.21 -2.42 -8.80
C ASN A 120 -10.30 -1.37 -9.00
N SER A 121 -11.42 -1.75 -9.63
CA SER A 121 -12.62 -0.91 -9.73
C SER A 121 -13.42 -0.97 -8.43
N LYS A 122 -13.61 0.17 -7.77
CA LYS A 122 -14.43 0.30 -6.55
C LYS A 122 -15.89 -0.11 -6.81
N ASN A 123 -16.42 0.14 -8.02
CA ASN A 123 -17.78 -0.26 -8.38
C ASN A 123 -17.90 -1.79 -8.47
N ASN A 124 -16.94 -2.46 -9.09
CA ASN A 124 -16.92 -3.93 -9.15
C ASN A 124 -16.71 -4.54 -7.77
N PHE A 125 -15.85 -3.90 -6.94
CA PHE A 125 -15.66 -4.32 -5.55
C PHE A 125 -16.97 -4.29 -4.77
N MET A 126 -17.77 -3.22 -4.88
CA MET A 126 -19.07 -3.10 -4.18
C MET A 126 -20.08 -4.15 -4.69
N ALA A 127 -20.15 -4.37 -6.01
CA ALA A 127 -21.02 -5.38 -6.59
C ALA A 127 -20.66 -6.79 -6.11
N LEU A 128 -19.35 -7.11 -6.07
CA LEU A 128 -18.87 -8.40 -5.56
C LEU A 128 -19.12 -8.55 -4.05
N ALA A 129 -18.95 -7.48 -3.28
CA ALA A 129 -19.23 -7.50 -1.84
C ALA A 129 -20.73 -7.80 -1.57
N GLU A 130 -21.64 -7.20 -2.34
CA GLU A 130 -23.07 -7.50 -2.27
C GLU A 130 -23.37 -8.97 -2.62
N GLU A 131 -22.77 -9.48 -3.71
CA GLU A 131 -22.91 -10.89 -4.12
C GLU A 131 -22.47 -11.87 -3.02
N LEU A 132 -21.38 -11.54 -2.34
CA LEU A 132 -20.78 -12.38 -1.29
C LEU A 132 -21.35 -12.12 0.11
N GLY A 133 -22.29 -11.18 0.27
CA GLY A 133 -22.88 -10.81 1.56
C GLY A 133 -21.88 -10.15 2.53
N ILE A 134 -20.87 -9.47 2.00
CA ILE A 134 -19.86 -8.75 2.78
C ILE A 134 -20.41 -7.36 3.14
N ASP A 135 -20.29 -6.99 4.41
CA ASP A 135 -20.74 -5.67 4.88
C ASP A 135 -19.88 -4.55 4.29
N VAL A 136 -20.55 -3.57 3.69
CA VAL A 136 -19.96 -2.40 3.07
C VAL A 136 -20.71 -1.14 3.49
N PRO A 137 -20.11 0.06 3.44
CA PRO A 137 -20.85 1.29 3.66
C PRO A 137 -21.89 1.48 2.56
N GLN A 138 -23.00 2.19 2.89
CA GLN A 138 -24.05 2.48 1.91
C GLN A 138 -23.43 3.14 0.67
N THR A 139 -23.57 2.48 -0.47
CA THR A 139 -22.93 2.91 -1.72
C THR A 139 -23.91 2.83 -2.88
N ARG A 140 -23.86 3.81 -3.79
CA ARG A 140 -24.50 3.76 -5.11
C ARG A 140 -23.44 3.92 -6.17
N CYS A 141 -23.37 2.94 -7.08
CA CYS A 141 -22.43 2.90 -8.18
C CYS A 141 -23.10 3.39 -9.46
N PHE A 142 -22.36 4.17 -10.27
CA PHE A 142 -22.83 4.73 -11.53
C PHE A 142 -21.81 4.43 -12.63
N ALA A 143 -22.28 4.09 -13.83
CA ALA A 143 -21.44 3.83 -14.98
C ALA A 143 -20.77 5.11 -15.48
N SER A 144 -21.38 6.27 -15.22
CA SER A 144 -20.79 7.58 -15.48
C SER A 144 -21.26 8.61 -14.45
N VAL A 145 -20.53 9.70 -14.28
CA VAL A 145 -20.94 10.80 -13.40
C VAL A 145 -22.25 11.45 -13.88
N THR A 146 -22.55 11.37 -15.18
CA THR A 146 -23.79 11.93 -15.78
C THR A 146 -25.02 11.09 -15.49
N ASP A 147 -24.88 9.86 -15.00
CA ASP A 147 -26.01 8.99 -14.63
C ASP A 147 -26.56 9.31 -13.23
N ILE A 148 -25.88 10.15 -12.47
CA ILE A 148 -26.35 10.61 -11.16
C ILE A 148 -27.54 11.57 -11.38
N SER A 149 -28.73 11.12 -11.02
CA SER A 149 -29.95 11.93 -11.12
C SER A 149 -30.13 12.89 -9.93
N GLU A 150 -30.95 13.91 -10.08
CA GLU A 150 -31.34 14.77 -8.96
C GLU A 150 -32.02 13.97 -7.83
N MET A 151 -32.76 12.90 -8.14
CA MET A 151 -33.35 12.02 -7.15
C MET A 151 -32.27 11.29 -6.33
N ASP A 152 -31.18 10.86 -6.97
CA ASP A 152 -30.05 10.24 -6.27
C ASP A 152 -29.40 11.23 -5.30
N ILE A 153 -29.19 12.48 -5.75
CA ILE A 153 -28.62 13.54 -4.91
C ILE A 153 -29.50 13.85 -3.70
N ILE A 154 -30.82 13.94 -3.91
CA ILE A 154 -31.76 14.29 -2.84
C ILE A 154 -31.92 13.15 -1.82
N SER A 155 -31.97 11.90 -2.28
CA SER A 155 -32.23 10.72 -1.46
C SER A 155 -31.00 10.11 -0.78
N PHE A 156 -29.79 10.52 -1.17
CA PHE A 156 -28.57 10.00 -0.55
C PHE A 156 -28.25 10.71 0.76
N ASN A 157 -27.74 9.96 1.74
CA ASN A 157 -27.37 10.48 3.04
C ASN A 157 -26.12 11.38 2.94
N MET A 158 -26.13 12.48 3.71
CA MET A 158 -24.98 13.39 3.83
C MET A 158 -24.43 13.37 5.27
N PRO A 159 -23.13 13.56 5.45
CA PRO A 159 -22.10 13.73 4.43
C PRO A 159 -21.79 12.43 3.67
N CYS A 160 -21.27 12.56 2.45
CA CYS A 160 -20.88 11.43 1.61
C CYS A 160 -19.55 11.70 0.88
N TYR A 161 -19.03 10.68 0.26
CA TYR A 161 -17.91 10.78 -0.69
C TYR A 161 -18.38 10.52 -2.11
N LEU A 162 -17.95 11.35 -3.06
CA LEU A 162 -17.99 11.05 -4.49
C LEU A 162 -16.59 10.59 -4.92
N LYS A 163 -16.51 9.35 -5.44
CA LYS A 163 -15.23 8.70 -5.77
C LYS A 163 -15.24 8.21 -7.21
N ALA A 164 -14.13 8.38 -7.94
CA ALA A 164 -13.93 7.65 -9.18
C ALA A 164 -13.86 6.14 -8.90
N ALA A 165 -14.43 5.32 -9.78
CA ALA A 165 -14.40 3.87 -9.65
C ALA A 165 -12.96 3.33 -9.63
N VAL A 166 -12.07 3.94 -10.41
CA VAL A 166 -10.63 3.67 -10.37
C VAL A 166 -9.91 4.95 -9.97
N SER A 167 -9.18 4.92 -8.87
CA SER A 167 -8.42 6.05 -8.36
C SER A 167 -7.13 5.59 -7.71
N VAL A 168 -6.12 6.47 -7.66
CA VAL A 168 -4.83 6.20 -7.04
C VAL A 168 -4.47 7.39 -6.15
N SER A 169 -3.98 7.10 -4.94
CA SER A 169 -3.46 8.10 -4.00
C SER A 169 -4.46 9.21 -3.64
N GLY A 170 -5.75 8.89 -3.56
CA GLY A 170 -6.81 9.84 -3.18
C GLY A 170 -7.23 10.82 -4.28
N VAL A 171 -6.62 10.77 -5.47
CA VAL A 171 -7.04 11.58 -6.62
C VAL A 171 -8.42 11.11 -7.10
N GLY A 172 -9.36 12.06 -7.30
CA GLY A 172 -10.74 11.72 -7.69
C GLY A 172 -11.60 11.19 -6.52
N ILE A 173 -11.27 11.57 -5.27
CA ILE A 173 -12.09 11.33 -4.08
C ILE A 173 -12.44 12.69 -3.47
N TYR A 174 -13.73 12.99 -3.36
CA TYR A 174 -14.23 14.25 -2.82
C TYR A 174 -15.21 14.00 -1.70
N ARG A 175 -14.92 14.52 -0.50
CA ARG A 175 -15.87 14.60 0.59
C ARG A 175 -16.88 15.70 0.32
N CYS A 176 -18.15 15.40 0.45
CA CYS A 176 -19.27 16.31 0.21
C CYS A 176 -20.09 16.42 1.51
N ALA A 177 -20.00 17.54 2.21
CA ALA A 177 -20.73 17.77 3.45
C ALA A 177 -22.24 17.97 3.19
N ASN A 178 -22.60 18.41 1.99
CA ASN A 178 -23.95 18.71 1.58
C ASN A 178 -24.14 18.49 0.06
N ARG A 179 -25.40 18.62 -0.39
CA ARG A 179 -25.78 18.37 -1.81
C ARG A 179 -25.20 19.37 -2.79
N GLU A 180 -24.89 20.58 -2.37
CA GLU A 180 -24.26 21.60 -3.23
C GLU A 180 -22.80 21.21 -3.50
N GLU A 181 -22.07 20.84 -2.47
CA GLU A 181 -20.69 20.33 -2.62
C GLU A 181 -20.63 19.05 -3.49
N LEU A 182 -21.67 18.18 -3.40
CA LEU A 182 -21.74 17.01 -4.27
C LEU A 182 -21.91 17.41 -5.74
N ARG A 183 -22.80 18.36 -6.06
CA ARG A 183 -22.93 18.87 -7.44
C ARG A 183 -21.64 19.54 -7.93
N ASP A 184 -20.91 20.24 -7.05
CA ASP A 184 -19.62 20.83 -7.42
C ASP A 184 -18.53 19.78 -7.61
N ALA A 185 -18.51 18.72 -6.81
CA ALA A 185 -17.62 17.58 -7.00
C ALA A 185 -17.88 16.86 -8.33
N MET A 186 -19.13 16.66 -8.72
CA MET A 186 -19.50 16.06 -10.00
C MET A 186 -18.87 16.80 -11.21
N LYS A 187 -18.80 18.12 -11.14
CA LYS A 187 -18.21 18.96 -12.23
C LYS A 187 -16.71 18.74 -12.42
N LYS A 188 -16.02 18.12 -11.43
CA LYS A 188 -14.59 17.85 -11.50
C LYS A 188 -14.24 16.57 -12.25
N PHE A 189 -15.23 15.76 -12.59
CA PHE A 189 -15.06 14.54 -13.38
C PHE A 189 -15.36 14.76 -14.85
N ALA A 190 -14.65 14.04 -15.72
CA ALA A 190 -15.07 13.92 -17.12
C ALA A 190 -16.40 13.15 -17.17
N ARG A 191 -17.22 13.44 -18.18
CA ARG A 191 -18.63 13.02 -18.24
C ARG A 191 -18.85 11.52 -18.24
N ASP A 192 -17.89 10.76 -18.75
CA ASP A 192 -17.90 9.32 -18.95
C ASP A 192 -17.20 8.53 -17.82
N VAL A 193 -16.69 9.22 -16.79
CA VAL A 193 -15.98 8.56 -15.69
C VAL A 193 -16.96 7.80 -14.81
N PRO A 194 -16.77 6.48 -14.60
CA PRO A 194 -17.52 5.71 -13.63
C PRO A 194 -17.22 6.20 -12.21
N VAL A 195 -18.27 6.36 -11.41
CA VAL A 195 -18.15 6.91 -10.05
C VAL A 195 -19.02 6.14 -9.07
N GLN A 196 -18.77 6.33 -7.78
CA GLN A 196 -19.67 5.91 -6.70
C GLN A 196 -19.91 7.05 -5.73
N MET A 197 -21.15 7.11 -5.20
CA MET A 197 -21.53 7.87 -4.01
C MET A 197 -21.50 6.90 -2.82
N GLN A 198 -20.71 7.21 -1.81
CA GLN A 198 -20.58 6.38 -0.62
C GLN A 198 -20.78 7.21 0.65
N GLU A 199 -21.57 6.71 1.61
CA GLU A 199 -21.73 7.38 2.90
C GLU A 199 -20.39 7.56 3.63
N GLU A 200 -20.30 8.61 4.44
CA GLU A 200 -19.15 8.83 5.30
C GLU A 200 -19.20 7.86 6.49
N ILE A 201 -18.17 7.03 6.60
CA ILE A 201 -18.01 6.12 7.73
C ILE A 201 -17.48 6.91 8.93
N ARG A 202 -18.17 6.84 10.05
CA ARG A 202 -17.72 7.49 11.29
C ARG A 202 -16.89 6.51 12.10
N THR A 203 -15.58 6.49 11.83
CA THR A 203 -14.60 5.71 12.57
C THR A 203 -13.23 6.39 12.52
N GLU A 204 -12.40 6.09 13.52
CA GLU A 204 -11.00 6.48 13.55
C GLU A 204 -10.08 5.30 13.19
N VAL A 205 -10.63 4.08 13.09
CA VAL A 205 -9.86 2.87 12.87
C VAL A 205 -10.16 2.28 11.50
N PHE A 206 -9.19 2.38 10.60
CA PHE A 206 -9.18 1.68 9.32
C PHE A 206 -8.07 0.64 9.32
N LEU A 207 -8.39 -0.55 8.85
CA LEU A 207 -7.49 -1.69 8.77
C LEU A 207 -7.02 -1.90 7.34
N ASN A 208 -5.78 -2.41 7.20
CA ASN A 208 -5.28 -2.94 5.94
C ASN A 208 -4.96 -4.43 6.15
N LEU A 209 -5.77 -5.30 5.54
CA LEU A 209 -5.63 -6.76 5.61
C LEU A 209 -4.90 -7.25 4.36
N GLN A 210 -3.71 -7.80 4.53
CA GLN A 210 -2.84 -8.21 3.44
C GLN A 210 -2.87 -9.71 3.23
N TYR A 211 -3.05 -10.10 1.97
CA TYR A 211 -3.04 -11.47 1.50
C TYR A 211 -1.99 -11.69 0.42
N ARG A 212 -1.63 -12.94 0.23
CA ARG A 212 -0.81 -13.42 -0.90
C ARG A 212 -1.39 -14.69 -1.48
N VAL A 213 -1.41 -14.77 -2.80
CA VAL A 213 -1.61 -16.05 -3.52
C VAL A 213 -0.27 -16.52 -4.05
N VAL A 214 0.10 -17.75 -3.69
CA VAL A 214 1.31 -18.44 -4.14
C VAL A 214 1.04 -19.93 -4.27
N GLU A 215 1.43 -20.52 -5.38
CA GLU A 215 1.22 -21.97 -5.65
C GLU A 215 -0.23 -22.39 -5.36
N ASP A 216 -1.17 -21.60 -5.83
CA ASP A 216 -2.61 -21.81 -5.64
C ASP A 216 -3.10 -21.84 -4.17
N ARG A 217 -2.31 -21.31 -3.25
CA ARG A 217 -2.67 -21.14 -1.84
C ARG A 217 -2.89 -19.69 -1.49
N LEU A 218 -3.98 -19.41 -0.78
CA LEU A 218 -4.22 -18.11 -0.16
C LEU A 218 -3.51 -18.07 1.21
N VAL A 219 -2.71 -17.04 1.45
CA VAL A 219 -1.97 -16.86 2.69
C VAL A 219 -2.34 -15.51 3.30
N ARG A 220 -2.78 -15.49 4.55
CA ARG A 220 -2.95 -14.28 5.37
C ARG A 220 -1.57 -13.78 5.78
N LEU A 221 -1.26 -12.49 5.56
CA LEU A 221 0.08 -11.94 5.82
C LEU A 221 0.12 -11.08 7.08
N ALA A 222 -0.69 -10.06 7.14
CA ALA A 222 -0.74 -9.13 8.27
C ALA A 222 -2.03 -8.30 8.27
N VAL A 223 -2.44 -7.87 9.46
CA VAL A 223 -3.42 -6.80 9.65
C VAL A 223 -2.70 -5.63 10.30
N SER A 224 -2.77 -4.45 9.69
CA SER A 224 -2.25 -3.22 10.28
C SER A 224 -3.33 -2.14 10.31
N GLU A 225 -3.23 -1.22 11.25
CA GLU A 225 -4.10 -0.04 11.32
C GLU A 225 -3.52 1.08 10.46
N GLN A 226 -4.37 1.73 9.65
CA GLN A 226 -3.94 2.85 8.84
C GLN A 226 -3.87 4.14 9.65
N ILE A 227 -2.85 4.94 9.40
CA ILE A 227 -2.72 6.32 9.88
C ILE A 227 -3.13 7.21 8.73
N LEU A 228 -4.22 7.93 8.89
CA LEU A 228 -4.80 8.79 7.86
C LEU A 228 -4.76 10.27 8.27
N ASP A 229 -4.62 11.14 7.28
CA ASP A 229 -4.90 12.57 7.38
C ASP A 229 -6.01 12.90 6.37
N GLY A 230 -7.23 13.02 6.85
CA GLY A 230 -8.43 12.98 6.01
C GLY A 230 -8.51 11.66 5.25
N CYS A 231 -8.45 11.71 3.91
CA CYS A 231 -8.41 10.52 3.05
C CYS A 231 -6.97 10.15 2.61
N ALA A 232 -5.97 10.89 3.05
CA ALA A 232 -4.59 10.65 2.64
C ALA A 232 -3.89 9.68 3.60
N HIS A 233 -3.39 8.58 3.05
CA HIS A 233 -2.60 7.60 3.79
C HIS A 233 -1.26 8.22 4.21
N GLN A 234 -0.97 8.24 5.50
CA GLN A 234 0.27 8.74 6.10
C GLN A 234 1.16 7.62 6.63
N GLY A 235 0.60 6.45 6.92
CA GLY A 235 1.34 5.33 7.46
C GLY A 235 0.47 4.21 7.99
N ASN A 236 1.10 3.27 8.70
CA ASN A 236 0.44 2.14 9.35
C ASN A 236 1.09 1.85 10.70
N ARG A 237 0.32 1.24 11.60
CA ARG A 237 0.82 0.69 12.88
C ARG A 237 0.47 -0.79 13.00
N PHE A 238 1.31 -1.53 13.70
CA PHE A 238 1.16 -2.96 13.97
C PHE A 238 1.65 -3.27 15.40
N PRO A 239 1.03 -4.21 16.12
CA PRO A 239 -0.13 -5.00 15.73
C PRO A 239 -1.43 -4.18 15.76
N SER A 240 -2.46 -4.68 15.07
CA SER A 240 -3.82 -4.21 15.26
C SER A 240 -4.50 -4.99 16.38
N SER A 241 -5.41 -4.33 17.10
CA SER A 241 -6.31 -4.99 18.05
C SER A 241 -7.47 -5.74 17.35
N HIS A 242 -7.59 -5.61 16.03
CA HIS A 242 -8.62 -6.20 15.20
C HIS A 242 -8.00 -7.06 14.10
N GLU A 243 -8.50 -8.30 13.96
CA GLU A 243 -8.08 -9.22 12.91
C GLU A 243 -9.27 -9.89 12.22
N PRO A 244 -10.15 -9.13 11.52
CA PRO A 244 -11.40 -9.64 10.97
C PRO A 244 -11.18 -10.39 9.64
N TRP A 245 -10.33 -11.40 9.63
CA TRP A 245 -10.02 -12.18 8.43
C TRP A 245 -11.27 -12.80 7.79
N GLU A 246 -12.16 -13.33 8.63
CA GLU A 246 -13.36 -14.04 8.19
C GLU A 246 -14.35 -13.13 7.45
N THR A 247 -14.31 -11.83 7.73
CA THR A 247 -15.19 -10.84 7.07
C THR A 247 -14.91 -10.73 5.58
N ILE A 248 -13.63 -10.78 5.17
CA ILE A 248 -13.22 -10.49 3.77
C ILE A 248 -12.62 -11.71 3.06
N GLU A 249 -12.33 -12.80 3.78
CA GLU A 249 -11.73 -14.00 3.20
C GLU A 249 -12.57 -14.64 2.07
N PRO A 250 -13.92 -14.62 2.09
CA PRO A 250 -14.72 -15.08 0.96
C PRO A 250 -14.35 -14.36 -0.35
N MET A 251 -14.11 -13.04 -0.31
CA MET A 251 -13.66 -12.28 -1.48
C MET A 251 -12.23 -12.62 -1.87
N ALA A 252 -11.33 -12.80 -0.90
CA ALA A 252 -9.95 -13.21 -1.16
C ALA A 252 -9.87 -14.58 -1.83
N LEU A 253 -10.70 -15.54 -1.41
CA LEU A 253 -10.82 -16.87 -2.05
C LEU A 253 -11.41 -16.75 -3.45
N TRP A 254 -12.45 -15.96 -3.64
CA TRP A 254 -13.07 -15.70 -4.94
C TRP A 254 -12.06 -15.14 -5.96
N LEU A 255 -11.20 -14.19 -5.52
CA LEU A 255 -10.13 -13.62 -6.34
C LEU A 255 -9.08 -14.68 -6.70
N LYS A 256 -8.62 -15.47 -5.72
CA LYS A 256 -7.67 -16.56 -5.93
C LYS A 256 -8.18 -17.56 -6.97
N GLU A 257 -9.43 -18.00 -6.86
CA GLU A 257 -10.06 -18.96 -7.79
C GLU A 257 -10.16 -18.42 -9.22
N ARG A 258 -10.15 -17.09 -9.40
CA ARG A 258 -10.20 -16.43 -10.71
C ARG A 258 -8.84 -15.98 -11.25
N GLY A 259 -7.76 -16.45 -10.64
CA GLY A 259 -6.41 -16.25 -11.17
C GLY A 259 -5.64 -15.08 -10.56
N MET A 260 -6.11 -14.52 -9.44
CA MET A 260 -5.30 -13.56 -8.68
C MET A 260 -3.99 -14.21 -8.24
N LYS A 261 -2.88 -13.51 -8.41
CA LYS A 261 -1.54 -13.91 -8.00
C LYS A 261 -0.86 -12.81 -7.21
N GLY A 262 0.19 -13.18 -6.47
CA GLY A 262 0.99 -12.23 -5.71
C GLY A 262 0.25 -11.62 -4.53
N ILE A 263 0.59 -10.37 -4.23
CA ILE A 263 0.11 -9.64 -3.05
C ILE A 263 -1.06 -8.74 -3.41
N PHE A 264 -2.06 -8.71 -2.52
CA PHE A 264 -3.17 -7.77 -2.53
C PHE A 264 -3.64 -7.50 -1.11
N ALA A 265 -4.40 -6.45 -0.91
CA ALA A 265 -4.92 -6.09 0.40
C ALA A 265 -6.33 -5.49 0.31
N PHE A 266 -7.06 -5.62 1.41
CA PHE A 266 -8.36 -4.97 1.59
C PHE A 266 -8.27 -3.91 2.69
N ASP A 267 -8.95 -2.82 2.46
CA ASP A 267 -9.14 -1.79 3.46
C ASP A 267 -10.53 -1.93 4.09
N LEU A 268 -10.57 -2.06 5.42
CA LEU A 268 -11.79 -2.22 6.21
C LEU A 268 -11.90 -1.11 7.25
N ALA A 269 -13.12 -0.63 7.46
CA ALA A 269 -13.46 0.28 8.55
C ALA A 269 -13.96 -0.51 9.77
N VAL A 270 -13.53 -0.15 10.97
CA VAL A 270 -14.03 -0.70 12.23
C VAL A 270 -15.14 0.22 12.75
N VAL A 271 -16.37 -0.23 12.73
CA VAL A 271 -17.53 0.59 13.03
C VAL A 271 -18.22 0.11 14.31
N ALA A 272 -18.39 0.99 15.29
CA ALA A 272 -19.17 0.69 16.47
C ALA A 272 -20.68 0.63 16.10
N SER A 273 -21.38 -0.39 16.56
CA SER A 273 -22.81 -0.56 16.40
C SER A 273 -23.48 -0.95 17.73
N PRO A 274 -24.81 -0.84 17.86
CA PRO A 274 -25.50 -1.26 19.08
C PRO A 274 -25.29 -2.74 19.45
N ASP A 275 -25.03 -3.58 18.44
CA ASP A 275 -24.84 -5.02 18.60
C ASP A 275 -23.35 -5.41 18.73
N GLY A 276 -22.43 -4.42 18.82
CA GLY A 276 -20.99 -4.64 18.92
C GLY A 276 -20.20 -3.98 17.80
N ILE A 277 -19.05 -4.56 17.45
CA ILE A 277 -18.19 -4.07 16.39
C ILE A 277 -18.58 -4.71 15.05
N ARG A 278 -18.71 -3.88 14.01
CA ARG A 278 -18.87 -4.30 12.61
C ARG A 278 -17.63 -3.92 11.80
N TYR A 279 -17.32 -4.71 10.80
CA TYR A 279 -16.22 -4.46 9.88
C TYR A 279 -16.80 -4.23 8.49
N GLN A 280 -16.65 -3.02 7.97
CA GLN A 280 -17.14 -2.65 6.65
C GLN A 280 -15.98 -2.61 5.66
N ALA A 281 -16.09 -3.39 4.59
CA ALA A 281 -15.09 -3.41 3.52
C ALA A 281 -15.21 -2.17 2.62
N VAL A 282 -14.11 -1.51 2.34
CA VAL A 282 -14.07 -0.22 1.63
C VAL A 282 -13.53 -0.36 0.21
N GLU A 283 -12.39 -1.04 0.05
CA GLU A 283 -11.77 -1.25 -1.25
C GLU A 283 -10.78 -2.43 -1.23
N CYS A 284 -10.44 -2.92 -2.42
CA CYS A 284 -9.32 -3.81 -2.65
C CYS A 284 -8.16 -3.05 -3.31
N ASN A 285 -6.96 -3.30 -2.82
CA ASN A 285 -5.70 -2.89 -3.42
C ASN A 285 -5.02 -4.12 -4.03
N PRO A 286 -5.23 -4.46 -5.33
CA PRO A 286 -4.69 -5.68 -5.97
C PRO A 286 -3.20 -5.51 -6.31
N ARG A 287 -2.41 -5.10 -5.34
CA ARG A 287 -0.99 -4.74 -5.46
C ARG A 287 -0.31 -4.64 -4.11
N PHE A 288 1.01 -4.46 -4.12
CA PHE A 288 1.70 -3.90 -2.98
C PHE A 288 1.12 -2.52 -2.62
N ASN A 289 1.16 -2.17 -1.35
CA ASN A 289 0.68 -0.88 -0.84
C ASN A 289 1.63 -0.28 0.19
N GLY A 290 1.24 0.83 0.82
CA GLY A 290 2.09 1.51 1.81
C GLY A 290 2.44 0.65 3.01
N ALA A 291 1.54 -0.24 3.44
CA ALA A 291 1.74 -1.15 4.56
C ALA A 291 2.66 -2.34 4.23
N SER A 292 2.73 -2.77 2.97
CA SER A 292 3.49 -3.98 2.58
C SER A 292 4.98 -3.87 2.89
N TYR A 293 5.57 -2.71 2.66
CA TYR A 293 7.02 -2.51 2.83
C TYR A 293 7.46 -2.53 4.29
N PRO A 294 6.85 -1.75 5.19
CA PRO A 294 7.21 -1.81 6.60
C PRO A 294 6.90 -3.18 7.22
N THR A 295 5.82 -3.85 6.81
CA THR A 295 5.49 -5.19 7.29
C THR A 295 6.60 -6.20 6.96
N VAL A 296 7.09 -6.21 5.72
CA VAL A 296 8.20 -7.11 5.32
C VAL A 296 9.48 -6.80 6.09
N ILE A 297 9.83 -5.53 6.18
CA ILE A 297 11.03 -5.09 6.93
C ILE A 297 10.92 -5.54 8.39
N ALA A 298 9.76 -5.33 9.02
CA ALA A 298 9.51 -5.75 10.39
C ALA A 298 9.64 -7.27 10.57
N GLN A 299 9.08 -8.06 9.62
CA GLN A 299 9.22 -9.51 9.64
C GLN A 299 10.67 -9.97 9.49
N LYS A 300 11.46 -9.33 8.60
CA LYS A 300 12.89 -9.66 8.39
C LYS A 300 13.78 -9.31 9.58
N LEU A 301 13.36 -8.35 10.38
CA LEU A 301 14.09 -7.89 11.57
C LEU A 301 13.48 -8.39 12.89
N ASP A 302 12.47 -9.29 12.82
CA ASP A 302 11.73 -9.82 13.98
C ASP A 302 11.16 -8.71 14.89
N ILE A 303 10.66 -7.62 14.29
CA ILE A 303 10.05 -6.48 15.01
C ILE A 303 8.57 -6.79 15.28
N PRO A 304 8.16 -7.02 16.55
CA PRO A 304 6.79 -7.41 16.88
C PRO A 304 5.81 -6.24 16.94
N GLU A 305 6.31 -5.02 17.17
CA GLU A 305 5.50 -3.81 17.31
C GLU A 305 6.15 -2.62 16.60
N TRP A 306 5.42 -1.98 15.72
CA TRP A 306 5.95 -0.88 14.91
C TRP A 306 4.89 0.12 14.45
N CYS A 307 5.35 1.34 14.18
CA CYS A 307 4.61 2.38 13.49
C CYS A 307 5.46 2.89 12.32
N ALA A 308 4.94 2.80 11.10
CA ALA A 308 5.61 3.37 9.92
C ALA A 308 4.82 4.58 9.42
N MET A 309 5.50 5.70 9.22
CA MET A 309 4.85 6.94 8.81
C MET A 309 5.74 7.87 8.00
N THR A 310 5.10 8.82 7.32
CA THR A 310 5.77 9.84 6.52
C THR A 310 6.18 11.03 7.40
N PHE A 311 7.43 11.45 7.26
CA PHE A 311 8.00 12.65 7.87
C PHE A 311 8.36 13.67 6.79
N ASN A 312 8.07 14.94 7.04
CA ASN A 312 8.60 16.04 6.24
C ASN A 312 9.99 16.43 6.75
N THR A 313 10.88 16.81 5.84
CA THR A 313 12.23 17.23 6.19
C THR A 313 12.76 18.33 5.26
N ARG A 314 13.62 19.21 5.81
CA ARG A 314 14.38 20.19 5.02
C ARG A 314 15.49 19.55 4.19
N TYR A 315 15.96 18.38 4.59
CA TYR A 315 17.08 17.69 3.94
C TYR A 315 16.68 17.11 2.58
N ARG A 316 17.67 17.03 1.70
CA ARG A 316 17.52 16.47 0.35
C ARG A 316 18.51 15.34 0.08
N LYS A 317 19.34 14.98 1.06
CA LYS A 317 20.34 13.92 1.00
C LYS A 317 20.30 13.09 2.28
N LEU A 318 20.43 11.78 2.18
CA LEU A 318 20.54 10.89 3.34
C LEU A 318 21.81 11.15 4.16
N SER A 319 22.88 11.64 3.50
CA SER A 319 24.14 12.00 4.15
C SER A 319 24.03 13.10 5.18
N ASP A 320 23.00 13.94 5.07
CA ASP A 320 22.82 15.13 5.91
C ASP A 320 21.97 14.81 7.15
N LEU A 321 21.43 13.58 7.24
CA LEU A 321 20.64 13.14 8.37
C LEU A 321 21.54 12.70 9.54
N ASP A 322 21.34 13.31 10.69
CA ASP A 322 21.96 12.92 11.96
C ASP A 322 20.98 12.03 12.75
N ILE A 323 20.90 10.75 12.36
CA ILE A 323 19.94 9.78 12.93
C ILE A 323 20.60 8.44 13.33
N ARG A 324 21.94 8.39 13.30
CA ARG A 324 22.66 7.14 13.47
C ARG A 324 22.46 6.48 14.86
N ASP A 325 22.34 7.28 15.86
CA ASP A 325 22.04 6.87 17.24
C ASP A 325 20.57 6.48 17.49
N LEU A 326 19.70 6.74 16.49
CA LEU A 326 18.29 6.35 16.49
C LEU A 326 18.03 5.12 15.63
N GLU A 327 19.04 4.61 14.90
CA GLU A 327 18.88 3.44 14.02
C GLU A 327 18.49 2.21 14.85
N PHE A 328 17.72 1.32 14.21
CA PHE A 328 17.27 0.07 14.82
C PHE A 328 18.46 -0.76 15.34
N ASP A 329 18.35 -1.22 16.55
CA ASP A 329 19.30 -2.11 17.21
C ASP A 329 18.68 -3.49 17.43
N MET A 330 19.36 -4.54 16.96
CA MET A 330 18.85 -5.92 17.01
C MET A 330 18.84 -6.50 18.45
N GLU A 331 19.64 -5.97 19.37
CA GLU A 331 19.70 -6.47 20.74
C GLU A 331 18.53 -5.93 21.57
N SER A 332 18.22 -4.64 21.42
CA SER A 332 17.08 -4.02 22.10
C SER A 332 15.75 -4.27 21.37
N GLY A 333 15.76 -4.49 20.07
CA GLY A 333 14.57 -4.56 19.24
C GLY A 333 13.90 -3.20 18.99
N GLU A 334 14.60 -2.11 19.27
CA GLU A 334 14.10 -0.73 19.22
C GLU A 334 14.87 0.13 18.24
N GLY A 335 14.26 1.21 17.76
CA GLY A 335 14.89 2.19 16.89
C GLY A 335 14.16 2.41 15.57
N LEU A 336 14.80 3.10 14.63
CA LEU A 336 14.22 3.44 13.35
C LEU A 336 14.82 2.68 12.16
N VAL A 337 13.97 2.38 11.17
CA VAL A 337 14.37 1.87 9.86
C VAL A 337 13.83 2.78 8.76
N ILE A 338 14.69 3.23 7.86
CA ILE A 338 14.26 4.02 6.71
C ILE A 338 13.60 3.08 5.69
N VAL A 339 12.32 3.32 5.37
CA VAL A 339 11.52 2.50 4.45
C VAL A 339 11.53 3.09 3.03
N ASN A 340 10.99 4.31 2.85
CA ASN A 340 11.03 4.99 1.56
C ASN A 340 12.04 6.13 1.60
N TRP A 341 13.24 5.83 1.13
CA TRP A 341 14.39 6.71 1.19
C TRP A 341 14.51 7.64 -0.02
N GLY A 342 13.92 7.27 -1.16
CA GLY A 342 14.02 8.08 -2.37
C GLY A 342 13.31 9.42 -2.24
N THR A 343 12.21 9.46 -1.51
CA THR A 343 11.38 10.66 -1.32
C THR A 343 12.07 11.79 -0.57
N ILE A 344 13.25 11.54 0.03
CA ILE A 344 14.06 12.61 0.64
C ILE A 344 14.43 13.70 -0.37
N LEU A 345 14.58 13.34 -1.65
CA LEU A 345 14.83 14.32 -2.73
C LEU A 345 13.72 15.38 -2.86
N LYS A 346 12.52 15.08 -2.34
CA LYS A 346 11.37 16.00 -2.26
C LYS A 346 11.03 16.43 -0.83
N GLY A 347 11.95 16.19 0.11
CA GLY A 347 11.76 16.56 1.52
C GLY A 347 10.75 15.72 2.26
N LYS A 348 10.63 14.45 1.91
CA LYS A 348 9.80 13.47 2.60
C LYS A 348 10.61 12.20 2.88
N LEU A 349 10.33 11.55 3.98
CA LEU A 349 10.96 10.29 4.35
C LEU A 349 9.91 9.38 4.98
N VAL A 350 9.83 8.12 4.58
CA VAL A 350 9.00 7.14 5.29
C VAL A 350 9.90 6.30 6.18
N VAL A 351 9.58 6.26 7.46
CA VAL A 351 10.38 5.60 8.49
C VAL A 351 9.49 4.67 9.29
N LEU A 352 9.98 3.47 9.58
CA LEU A 352 9.43 2.55 10.55
C LEU A 352 10.09 2.82 11.90
N LEU A 353 9.30 2.98 12.94
CA LEU A 353 9.69 3.13 14.33
C LEU A 353 9.37 1.82 15.05
N ALA A 354 10.37 1.14 15.57
CA ALA A 354 10.27 -0.15 16.25
C ALA A 354 10.35 0.04 17.76
N GLY A 355 9.64 -0.83 18.51
CA GLY A 355 9.60 -0.84 19.96
C GLY A 355 8.20 -0.60 20.51
N SER A 356 8.05 -0.46 21.84
CA SER A 356 6.76 -0.19 22.47
C SER A 356 6.12 1.12 21.96
N HIS A 357 4.81 1.24 22.10
CA HIS A 357 4.09 2.46 21.70
C HIS A 357 4.67 3.71 22.36
N GLU A 358 5.02 3.67 23.63
CA GLU A 358 5.63 4.78 24.36
C GLU A 358 7.00 5.14 23.77
N TYR A 359 7.82 4.15 23.47
CA TYR A 359 9.13 4.35 22.85
C TYR A 359 9.00 4.94 21.43
N GLN A 360 8.05 4.44 20.62
CA GLN A 360 7.76 4.97 19.28
C GLN A 360 7.40 6.46 19.34
N GLU A 361 6.63 6.91 20.35
CA GLU A 361 6.27 8.32 20.53
C GLU A 361 7.51 9.20 20.86
N VAL A 362 8.40 8.71 21.74
CA VAL A 362 9.66 9.39 22.05
C VAL A 362 10.52 9.50 20.80
N LEU A 363 10.69 8.40 20.09
CA LEU A 363 11.49 8.32 18.88
C LEU A 363 10.93 9.20 17.75
N ARG A 364 9.60 9.24 17.61
CA ARG A 364 8.91 10.12 16.66
C ARG A 364 9.20 11.59 16.91
N ASN A 365 9.10 12.01 18.17
CA ASN A 365 9.33 13.41 18.54
C ASN A 365 10.80 13.82 18.32
N GLU A 366 11.74 12.96 18.68
CA GLU A 366 13.17 13.17 18.45
C GLU A 366 13.49 13.25 16.96
N LEU A 367 12.97 12.30 16.17
CA LEU A 367 13.14 12.31 14.72
C LEU A 367 12.55 13.58 14.09
N GLN A 368 11.34 13.98 14.48
CA GLN A 368 10.72 15.23 13.99
C GLN A 368 11.57 16.47 14.30
N TYR A 369 12.21 16.50 15.46
CA TYR A 369 13.10 17.58 15.83
C TYR A 369 14.34 17.63 14.92
N ARG A 370 14.97 16.48 14.67
CA ARG A 370 16.19 16.39 13.83
C ARG A 370 15.92 16.63 12.35
N LEU A 371 14.71 16.37 11.87
CA LEU A 371 14.33 16.53 10.46
C LEU A 371 13.94 17.97 10.09
N LYS A 372 13.72 18.85 11.08
CA LYS A 372 13.49 20.30 10.87
C LYS A 372 14.79 21.02 10.51
#